data_4e5bde056294e8ef03ad5c8bd8d51905
#
_entry.id   4e5bde056294e8ef03ad5c8bd8d51905
#
_cell.length_a   1.000
_cell.length_b   1.000
_cell.length_c   1.000
_cell.angle_alpha   90.00
_cell.angle_beta   90.00
_cell.angle_gamma   90.00
#
_symmetry.space_group_name_H-M   'P 1'
#
loop_
_entity.id
_entity.type
_entity.pdbx_description
1 polymer ?
#
loop_
_entity_poly.entity_id
_entity_poly.type
_entity_poly.pdbx_seq_one_letter_code
_entity_poly.pdbx_strand_id
1 'polypeptide(L)'
;MARVQTLLTEFGHRFDAYPMALEVLRQWCPSDLATRQNICHWHLQLIDPLYRDFAGTFLEQRRSQLHPSVDRDVTVRWVKQKLDDKWAAVTTIRMATSLITAATSAGLCSDNQGTRTLKYPRVSDEALAYWLYFLKDLKFEGTL
;
A
#
# COMPACT_ATOMS: atom_id res chain seq x y z
N MET A 1 22.59 -1.24 10.82
CA MET A 1 22.08 -2.58 11.18
C MET A 1 20.69 -2.53 11.82
N ALA A 2 20.46 -1.72 12.87
CA ALA A 2 19.16 -1.64 13.53
C ALA A 2 18.01 -1.23 12.59
N ARG A 3 18.25 -0.29 11.68
CA ARG A 3 17.22 0.18 10.73
C ARG A 3 16.81 -0.92 9.74
N VAL A 4 17.77 -1.71 9.25
CA VAL A 4 17.47 -2.83 8.33
C VAL A 4 16.66 -3.89 9.05
N GLN A 5 17.03 -4.21 10.29
CA GLN A 5 16.30 -5.20 11.10
C GLN A 5 14.86 -4.73 11.36
N THR A 6 14.65 -3.45 11.67
CA THR A 6 13.33 -2.86 11.87
C THR A 6 12.48 -2.99 10.59
N LEU A 7 13.05 -2.65 9.43
CA LEU A 7 12.34 -2.76 8.15
C LEU A 7 11.95 -4.20 7.83
N LEU A 8 12.84 -5.16 8.09
CA LEU A 8 12.55 -6.59 7.87
C LEU A 8 11.42 -7.07 8.80
N THR A 9 11.44 -6.62 10.04
CA THR A 9 10.39 -6.95 11.03
C THR A 9 9.04 -6.37 10.60
N GLU A 10 9.01 -5.09 10.22
CA GLU A 10 7.78 -4.43 9.75
C GLU A 10 7.23 -5.10 8.48
N PHE A 11 8.10 -5.46 7.55
CA PHE A 11 7.68 -6.20 6.36
C PHE A 11 7.07 -7.55 6.73
N GLY A 12 7.70 -8.28 7.66
CA GLY A 12 7.19 -9.57 8.13
C GLY A 12 5.81 -9.46 8.76
N HIS A 13 5.52 -8.38 9.50
CA HIS A 13 4.22 -8.18 10.14
C HIS A 13 3.06 -8.12 9.15
N ARG A 14 3.30 -7.73 7.91
CA ARG A 14 2.27 -7.74 6.86
C ARG A 14 1.70 -9.13 6.60
N PHE A 15 2.43 -10.17 6.98
CA PHE A 15 2.09 -11.57 6.71
C PHE A 15 1.73 -12.36 7.97
N ASP A 16 1.62 -11.71 9.13
CA ASP A 16 1.37 -12.42 10.40
C ASP A 16 0.08 -13.24 10.36
N ALA A 17 -0.96 -12.72 9.70
CA ALA A 17 -2.21 -13.45 9.50
C ALA A 17 -2.15 -14.47 8.35
N TYR A 18 -1.08 -14.44 7.54
CA TYR A 18 -0.95 -15.25 6.32
C TYR A 18 0.46 -15.85 6.20
N PRO A 19 0.87 -16.73 7.15
CA PRO A 19 2.24 -17.25 7.16
C PRO A 19 2.59 -18.07 5.91
N MET A 20 1.62 -18.75 5.32
CA MET A 20 1.85 -19.52 4.09
C MET A 20 2.17 -18.61 2.90
N ALA A 21 1.56 -17.43 2.84
CA ALA A 21 1.87 -16.45 1.80
C ALA A 21 3.33 -15.99 1.87
N LEU A 22 3.82 -15.71 3.08
CA LEU A 22 5.22 -15.33 3.29
C LEU A 22 6.17 -16.45 2.87
N GLU A 23 5.84 -17.69 3.21
CA GLU A 23 6.66 -18.85 2.82
C GLU A 23 6.74 -19.02 1.31
N VAL A 24 5.62 -18.89 0.60
CA VAL A 24 5.58 -18.94 -0.87
C VAL A 24 6.46 -17.83 -1.46
N LEU A 25 6.39 -16.61 -0.94
CA LEU A 25 7.20 -15.49 -1.43
C LEU A 25 8.69 -15.69 -1.17
N ARG A 26 9.06 -16.30 -0.03
CA ARG A 26 10.46 -16.63 0.26
C ARG A 26 11.03 -17.68 -0.71
N GLN A 27 10.25 -18.67 -1.06
CA GLN A 27 10.66 -19.71 -1.99
C GLN A 27 10.71 -19.21 -3.43
N TRP A 28 9.71 -18.44 -3.84
CA TRP A 28 9.61 -17.94 -5.21
C TRP A 28 10.56 -16.77 -5.48
N CYS A 29 10.72 -15.84 -4.53
CA CYS A 29 11.58 -14.66 -4.65
C CYS A 29 11.37 -13.90 -5.97
N PRO A 30 10.18 -13.34 -6.25
CA PRO A 30 9.94 -12.69 -7.53
C PRO A 30 10.94 -11.56 -7.77
N SER A 31 11.56 -11.53 -8.95
CA SER A 31 12.58 -10.55 -9.30
C SER A 31 12.02 -9.31 -10.00
N ASP A 32 10.86 -9.43 -10.64
CA ASP A 32 10.23 -8.34 -11.36
C ASP A 32 9.72 -7.25 -10.40
N LEU A 33 10.08 -6.00 -10.65
CA LEU A 33 9.70 -4.88 -9.80
C LEU A 33 8.18 -4.70 -9.72
N ALA A 34 7.49 -4.76 -10.85
CA ALA A 34 6.02 -4.59 -10.86
C ALA A 34 5.33 -5.68 -10.04
N THR A 35 5.79 -6.93 -10.14
CA THR A 35 5.27 -8.05 -9.36
C THR A 35 5.44 -7.81 -7.86
N ARG A 36 6.62 -7.39 -7.42
CA ARG A 36 6.89 -7.07 -6.01
C ARG A 36 6.01 -5.93 -5.51
N GLN A 37 5.88 -4.87 -6.30
CA GLN A 37 5.05 -3.71 -5.95
C GLN A 37 3.58 -4.11 -5.79
N ASN A 38 3.05 -4.88 -6.72
CA ASN A 38 1.66 -5.35 -6.65
C ASN A 38 1.40 -6.18 -5.39
N ILE A 39 2.24 -7.17 -5.12
CA ILE A 39 2.07 -8.09 -3.98
C ILE A 39 2.18 -7.32 -2.67
N CYS A 40 3.19 -6.48 -2.51
CA CYS A 40 3.36 -5.68 -1.29
C CYS A 40 2.20 -4.72 -1.07
N HIS A 41 1.70 -4.09 -2.12
CA HIS A 41 0.55 -3.20 -2.06
C HIS A 41 -0.71 -3.95 -1.59
N TRP A 42 -1.01 -5.09 -2.19
CA TRP A 42 -2.21 -5.86 -1.85
C TRP A 42 -2.15 -6.38 -0.41
N HIS A 43 -1.01 -6.91 0.02
CA HIS A 43 -0.86 -7.37 1.41
C HIS A 43 -0.94 -6.21 2.41
N LEU A 44 -0.39 -5.05 2.08
CA LEU A 44 -0.53 -3.89 2.94
C LEU A 44 -1.99 -3.45 3.09
N GLN A 45 -2.76 -3.47 2.01
CA GLN A 45 -4.19 -3.16 2.06
C GLN A 45 -4.98 -4.13 2.94
N LEU A 46 -4.55 -5.39 3.03
CA LEU A 46 -5.23 -6.38 3.89
C LEU A 46 -5.05 -6.09 5.37
N ILE A 47 -3.87 -5.60 5.78
CA ILE A 47 -3.54 -5.48 7.20
C ILE A 47 -3.66 -4.05 7.74
N ASP A 48 -3.64 -3.04 6.88
CA ASP A 48 -3.68 -1.62 7.28
C ASP A 48 -4.96 -0.95 6.76
N PRO A 49 -5.99 -0.80 7.61
CA PRO A 49 -7.25 -0.19 7.21
C PRO A 49 -7.08 1.26 6.74
N LEU A 50 -6.19 2.03 7.36
CA LEU A 50 -5.95 3.43 6.97
C LEU A 50 -5.35 3.50 5.55
N TYR A 51 -4.37 2.65 5.26
CA TYR A 51 -3.78 2.57 3.93
C TYR A 51 -4.80 2.08 2.89
N ARG A 52 -5.64 1.12 3.25
CA ARG A 52 -6.72 0.63 2.37
C ARG A 52 -7.67 1.76 1.99
N ASP A 53 -8.10 2.54 2.95
CA ASP A 53 -8.98 3.69 2.71
C ASP A 53 -8.27 4.78 1.90
N PHE A 54 -7.00 5.03 2.20
CA PHE A 54 -6.18 5.98 1.45
C PHE A 54 -6.06 5.59 -0.02
N ALA A 55 -5.63 4.38 -0.29
CA ALA A 55 -5.41 3.91 -1.66
C ALA A 55 -6.72 3.66 -2.42
N GLY A 56 -7.71 3.05 -1.77
CA GLY A 56 -8.94 2.61 -2.42
C GLY A 56 -10.04 3.65 -2.49
N THR A 57 -10.04 4.66 -1.61
CA THR A 57 -11.09 5.68 -1.58
C THR A 57 -10.52 7.06 -1.88
N PHE A 58 -9.56 7.51 -1.09
CA PHE A 58 -9.05 8.88 -1.22
C PHE A 58 -8.32 9.11 -2.55
N LEU A 59 -7.37 8.25 -2.91
CA LEU A 59 -6.66 8.39 -4.18
C LEU A 59 -7.59 8.20 -5.38
N GLU A 60 -8.58 7.32 -5.30
CA GLU A 60 -9.58 7.15 -6.36
C GLU A 60 -10.41 8.41 -6.57
N GLN A 61 -10.83 9.06 -5.50
CA GLN A 61 -11.53 10.35 -5.58
C GLN A 61 -10.66 11.42 -6.25
N ARG A 62 -9.37 11.44 -5.92
CA ARG A 62 -8.44 12.39 -6.52
C ARG A 62 -8.14 12.10 -7.99
N ARG A 63 -8.25 10.86 -8.43
CA ARG A 63 -8.07 10.49 -9.84
C ARG A 63 -9.15 11.07 -10.76
N SER A 64 -10.31 11.39 -10.23
CA SER A 64 -11.39 12.03 -10.99
C SER A 64 -11.16 13.53 -11.26
N GLN A 65 -10.13 14.12 -10.67
CA GLN A 65 -9.81 15.53 -10.86
C GLN A 65 -9.15 15.77 -12.23
N LEU A 66 -9.19 17.04 -12.69
CA LEU A 66 -8.59 17.41 -13.97
C LEU A 66 -7.09 17.11 -14.03
N HIS A 67 -6.38 17.37 -12.93
CA HIS A 67 -4.96 17.03 -12.77
C HIS A 67 -4.79 16.11 -11.58
N PRO A 68 -4.96 14.80 -11.77
CA PRO A 68 -4.90 13.84 -10.66
C PRO A 68 -3.53 13.89 -9.96
N SER A 69 -3.54 14.30 -8.69
CA SER A 69 -2.32 14.46 -7.93
C SER A 69 -2.56 14.29 -6.43
N VAL A 70 -1.49 14.07 -5.68
CA VAL A 70 -1.48 14.01 -4.24
C VAL A 70 -0.23 14.69 -3.70
N ASP A 71 -0.36 15.41 -2.59
CA ASP A 71 0.76 15.97 -1.85
C ASP A 71 0.59 15.76 -0.35
N ARG A 72 1.59 16.17 0.41
CA ARG A 72 1.59 15.97 1.86
C ARG A 72 0.45 16.75 2.52
N ASP A 73 0.21 17.98 2.11
CA ASP A 73 -0.77 18.86 2.79
C ASP A 73 -2.20 18.33 2.64
N VAL A 74 -2.55 17.87 1.45
CA VAL A 74 -3.85 17.24 1.17
C VAL A 74 -4.00 15.96 1.97
N THR A 75 -2.95 15.14 2.04
CA THR A 75 -2.95 13.89 2.79
C THR A 75 -3.06 14.14 4.29
N VAL A 76 -2.34 15.13 4.82
CA VAL A 76 -2.44 15.51 6.24
C VAL A 76 -3.87 15.92 6.59
N ARG A 77 -4.53 16.72 5.76
CA ARG A 77 -5.92 17.11 5.98
C ARG A 77 -6.85 15.89 5.99
N TRP A 78 -6.66 14.97 5.06
CA TRP A 78 -7.44 13.74 5.00
C TRP A 78 -7.24 12.87 6.25
N VAL A 79 -5.99 12.70 6.69
CA VAL A 79 -5.68 11.92 7.90
C VAL A 79 -6.32 12.56 9.13
N LYS A 80 -6.26 13.87 9.26
CA LYS A 80 -6.92 14.59 10.38
C LYS A 80 -8.42 14.33 10.42
N GLN A 81 -9.09 14.38 9.29
CA GLN A 81 -10.52 14.09 9.20
C GLN A 81 -10.82 12.62 9.59
N LYS A 82 -10.00 11.69 9.17
CA LYS A 82 -10.17 10.26 9.50
C LYS A 82 -9.97 9.97 10.99
N LEU A 83 -9.05 10.66 11.63
CA LEU A 83 -8.69 10.43 13.03
C LEU A 83 -9.35 11.39 14.01
N ASP A 84 -10.32 12.20 13.56
CA ASP A 84 -11.07 13.16 14.38
C ASP A 84 -10.19 14.09 15.22
N ASP A 85 -9.07 14.55 14.66
CA ASP A 85 -8.10 15.44 15.32
C ASP A 85 -7.57 14.94 16.67
N LYS A 86 -7.66 13.65 16.96
CA LYS A 86 -7.23 13.06 18.25
C LYS A 86 -5.72 12.95 18.40
N TRP A 87 -4.98 13.12 17.33
CA TRP A 87 -3.55 12.85 17.30
C TRP A 87 -2.75 14.15 17.23
N ALA A 88 -1.55 14.12 17.84
CA ALA A 88 -0.63 15.24 17.74
C ALA A 88 -0.26 15.54 16.28
N ALA A 89 -0.03 16.84 15.97
CA ALA A 89 0.31 17.28 14.61
C ALA A 89 1.51 16.52 14.02
N VAL A 90 2.54 16.25 14.82
CA VAL A 90 3.74 15.50 14.38
C VAL A 90 3.36 14.08 13.97
N THR A 91 2.51 13.41 14.74
CA THR A 91 2.07 12.04 14.43
C THR A 91 1.24 12.02 13.15
N THR A 92 0.34 12.97 12.97
CA THR A 92 -0.48 13.08 11.75
C THR A 92 0.39 13.29 10.51
N ILE A 93 1.42 14.14 10.59
CA ILE A 93 2.37 14.37 9.49
C ILE A 93 3.15 13.09 9.16
N ARG A 94 3.60 12.36 10.18
CA ARG A 94 4.30 11.06 9.98
C ARG A 94 3.40 10.04 9.30
N MET A 95 2.15 9.95 9.72
CA MET A 95 1.19 9.03 9.09
C MET A 95 0.95 9.39 7.63
N ALA A 96 0.74 10.67 7.33
CA ALA A 96 0.57 11.15 5.96
C ALA A 96 1.80 10.85 5.09
N THR A 97 2.99 11.09 5.61
CA THR A 97 4.26 10.78 4.92
C THR A 97 4.40 9.29 4.65
N SER A 98 4.06 8.45 5.62
CA SER A 98 4.10 6.99 5.48
C SER A 98 3.12 6.49 4.42
N LEU A 99 1.90 7.05 4.37
CA LEU A 99 0.91 6.70 3.35
C LEU A 99 1.40 7.04 1.94
N ILE A 100 1.95 8.23 1.76
CA ILE A 100 2.50 8.66 0.47
C ILE A 100 3.69 7.78 0.06
N THR A 101 4.58 7.47 0.99
CA THR A 101 5.74 6.60 0.75
C THR A 101 5.28 5.21 0.31
N ALA A 102 4.29 4.63 0.99
CA ALA A 102 3.74 3.33 0.63
C ALA A 102 3.07 3.37 -0.75
N ALA A 103 2.28 4.40 -1.04
CA ALA A 103 1.64 4.57 -2.35
C ALA A 103 2.67 4.74 -3.48
N THR A 104 3.73 5.49 -3.23
CA THR A 104 4.83 5.65 -4.19
C THR A 104 5.53 4.33 -4.46
N SER A 105 5.84 3.58 -3.41
CA SER A 105 6.46 2.25 -3.53
C SER A 105 5.58 1.27 -4.27
N ALA A 106 4.26 1.42 -4.17
CA ALA A 106 3.29 0.59 -4.90
C ALA A 106 3.09 1.01 -6.36
N GLY A 107 3.67 2.12 -6.79
CA GLY A 107 3.49 2.63 -8.15
C GLY A 107 2.20 3.40 -8.37
N LEU A 108 1.52 3.84 -7.30
CA LEU A 108 0.26 4.60 -7.38
C LEU A 108 0.46 6.08 -7.68
N CYS A 109 1.66 6.61 -7.45
CA CYS A 109 2.00 8.00 -7.75
C CYS A 109 3.48 8.11 -8.11
N SER A 110 3.85 9.25 -8.73
CA SER A 110 5.23 9.55 -9.08
C SER A 110 6.12 9.67 -7.84
N ASP A 111 7.41 9.43 -7.98
CA ASP A 111 8.37 9.42 -6.87
C ASP A 111 9.08 10.77 -6.64
N ASN A 112 8.68 11.83 -7.34
CA ASN A 112 9.20 13.16 -7.12
C ASN A 112 8.75 13.73 -5.78
N GLN A 113 9.48 14.70 -5.25
CA GLN A 113 9.05 15.43 -4.07
C GLN A 113 7.96 16.45 -4.41
N GLY A 114 7.18 16.84 -3.39
CA GLY A 114 6.10 17.80 -3.54
C GLY A 114 4.81 17.18 -4.09
N THR A 115 4.24 17.80 -5.10
CA THR A 115 3.01 17.29 -5.73
C THR A 115 3.33 16.12 -6.64
N ARG A 116 2.72 14.97 -6.35
CA ARG A 116 2.94 13.73 -7.07
C ARG A 116 1.77 13.44 -7.98
N THR A 117 2.07 13.14 -9.25
CA THR A 117 1.05 12.75 -10.23
C THR A 117 0.54 11.34 -9.91
N LEU A 118 -0.78 11.17 -9.85
CA LEU A 118 -1.38 9.85 -9.66
C LEU A 118 -1.31 9.04 -10.95
N LYS A 119 -1.04 7.76 -10.81
CA LYS A 119 -0.97 6.82 -11.92
C LYS A 119 -1.54 5.47 -11.50
N TYR A 120 -1.86 4.64 -12.49
CA TYR A 120 -2.26 3.26 -12.24
C TYR A 120 -1.03 2.36 -12.28
N PRO A 121 -0.81 1.53 -11.26
CA PRO A 121 0.31 0.60 -11.30
C PRO A 121 0.07 -0.47 -12.38
N ARG A 122 1.15 -0.90 -13.01
CA ARG A 122 1.09 -2.05 -13.90
C ARG A 122 0.93 -3.32 -13.06
N VAL A 123 -0.08 -4.12 -13.37
CA VAL A 123 -0.30 -5.43 -12.74
C VAL A 123 0.35 -6.49 -13.61
N SER A 124 1.33 -7.22 -13.06
CA SER A 124 1.98 -8.32 -13.78
C SER A 124 1.12 -9.59 -13.75
N ASP A 125 1.32 -10.45 -14.74
CA ASP A 125 0.61 -11.73 -14.80
C ASP A 125 0.99 -12.62 -13.62
N GLU A 126 2.26 -12.60 -13.21
CA GLU A 126 2.74 -13.37 -12.06
C GLU A 126 2.11 -12.89 -10.74
N ALA A 127 1.98 -11.58 -10.55
CA ALA A 127 1.32 -11.03 -9.37
C ALA A 127 -0.16 -11.42 -9.34
N LEU A 128 -0.84 -11.34 -10.49
CA LEU A 128 -2.24 -11.72 -10.59
C LEU A 128 -2.42 -13.21 -10.30
N ALA A 129 -1.57 -14.08 -10.86
CA ALA A 129 -1.59 -15.52 -10.58
C ALA A 129 -1.38 -15.80 -9.09
N TYR A 130 -0.39 -15.15 -8.48
CA TYR A 130 -0.15 -15.25 -7.03
C TYR A 130 -1.40 -14.90 -6.24
N TRP A 131 -2.06 -13.79 -6.58
CA TRP A 131 -3.23 -13.31 -5.86
C TRP A 131 -4.41 -14.27 -5.99
N LEU A 132 -4.64 -14.82 -7.16
CA LEU A 132 -5.70 -15.80 -7.36
C LEU A 132 -5.48 -17.07 -6.54
N TYR A 133 -4.25 -17.58 -6.49
CA TYR A 133 -3.91 -18.74 -5.63
C TYR A 133 -4.05 -18.39 -4.15
N PHE A 134 -3.63 -17.20 -3.74
CA PHE A 134 -3.79 -16.73 -2.38
C PHE A 134 -5.26 -16.69 -1.96
N LEU A 135 -6.14 -16.11 -2.79
CA LEU A 135 -7.57 -16.06 -2.51
C LEU A 135 -8.19 -17.46 -2.47
N LYS A 136 -7.74 -18.37 -3.33
CA LYS A 136 -8.19 -19.76 -3.33
C LYS A 136 -7.84 -20.47 -2.01
N ASP A 137 -6.61 -20.28 -1.53
CA ASP A 137 -6.16 -20.86 -0.27
C ASP A 137 -6.94 -20.32 0.94
N LEU A 138 -7.40 -19.09 0.89
CA LEU A 138 -8.28 -18.51 1.90
C LEU A 138 -9.73 -18.99 1.78
N LYS A 139 -10.05 -19.81 0.79
CA LYS A 139 -11.42 -20.24 0.47
C LYS A 139 -12.37 -19.04 0.28
N PHE A 140 -11.85 -18.00 -0.38
CA PHE A 140 -12.64 -16.82 -0.69
C PHE A 140 -13.69 -17.18 -1.73
N GLU A 141 -14.95 -17.16 -1.33
CA GLU A 141 -16.11 -17.33 -2.21
C GLU A 141 -16.69 -15.94 -2.50
N GLY A 142 -16.12 -15.28 -3.50
CA GLY A 142 -16.65 -14.00 -3.95
C GLY A 142 -17.83 -14.22 -4.89
N THR A 143 -18.96 -13.60 -4.59
CA THR A 143 -20.02 -13.40 -5.59
C THR A 143 -19.62 -12.22 -6.47
N LEU A 144 -19.52 -12.50 -7.76
CA LEU A 144 -19.37 -11.45 -8.76
C LEU A 144 -20.68 -10.66 -8.91
#